data_288da0c9e47957f61aed33acb69d1346
#
_entry.id   288da0c9e47957f61aed33acb69d1346
#
_cell.length_a   1.000
_cell.length_b   1.000
_cell.length_c   1.000
_cell.angle_alpha   90.00
_cell.angle_beta   90.00
_cell.angle_gamma   90.00
#
_symmetry.space_group_name_H-M   'P 1'
#
loop_
_entity.id
_entity.type
_entity.pdbx_description
1 polymer ?
#
loop_
_entity_poly.entity_id
_entity_poly.type
_entity_poly.pdbx_seq_one_letter_code
_entity_poly.pdbx_strand_id
1 'polypeptide(L)'
;MLLGSQLRRLREARGITREAAGYSIRASESKISRMELGRVSFKTRDVEDLLTLYGITDEQERASLVSLAKEANVAGWWHSYSDVLPSWFPTYVGLEGAASLLRAYEVQFVHGLLQTEEYARAVVRRGMKSASDADVERRVALRLERQKYLAAENAPEFHVVLDEAALRRPYGDRAVMRGQLQHLIDVSERPNVRLQVVPFSMGGHSGESGAFTILSFPESDLSDVVYLEQLTSALYLDKPEDVAQYEKALKELQHDCPGPDESRDLLRGLLQLP
;
A
#
# COMPACT_ATOMS: atom_id res chain seq x y z
N MET A 1 12.41 1.66 -0.51
CA MET A 1 12.09 1.09 0.80
C MET A 1 12.41 -0.41 0.85
N LEU A 2 11.96 -1.22 -0.10
CA LEU A 2 12.23 -2.67 -0.13
C LEU A 2 13.71 -3.03 0.03
N LEU A 3 14.58 -2.47 -0.80
CA LEU A 3 16.03 -2.69 -0.67
C LEU A 3 16.57 -2.27 0.71
N GLY A 4 16.08 -1.14 1.25
CA GLY A 4 16.52 -0.67 2.58
C GLY A 4 16.16 -1.64 3.69
N SER A 5 14.97 -2.20 3.66
CA SER A 5 14.48 -3.24 4.57
C SER A 5 15.35 -4.51 4.48
N GLN A 6 15.64 -4.96 3.26
CA GLN A 6 16.53 -6.09 3.02
C GLN A 6 17.93 -5.87 3.57
N LEU A 7 18.54 -4.71 3.26
CA LEU A 7 19.85 -4.36 3.78
C LEU A 7 19.88 -4.35 5.32
N ARG A 8 18.81 -3.85 5.95
CA ARG A 8 18.68 -3.88 7.41
C ARG A 8 18.60 -5.31 7.93
N ARG A 9 17.76 -6.16 7.35
CA ARG A 9 17.63 -7.58 7.74
C ARG A 9 18.95 -8.32 7.63
N LEU A 10 19.65 -8.16 6.51
CA LEU A 10 20.96 -8.79 6.28
C LEU A 10 22.02 -8.33 7.31
N ARG A 11 22.04 -7.03 7.60
CA ARG A 11 22.94 -6.45 8.61
C ARG A 11 22.64 -7.02 10.00
N GLU A 12 21.38 -7.04 10.41
CA GLU A 12 20.93 -7.50 11.74
C GLU A 12 21.19 -9.01 11.91
N ALA A 13 20.94 -9.81 10.88
CA ALA A 13 21.23 -11.24 10.88
C ALA A 13 22.74 -11.56 11.11
N ARG A 14 23.62 -10.62 10.77
CA ARG A 14 25.07 -10.73 11.00
C ARG A 14 25.53 -10.03 12.30
N GLY A 15 24.61 -9.45 13.08
CA GLY A 15 24.96 -8.71 14.29
C GLY A 15 25.79 -7.44 14.04
N ILE A 16 25.78 -6.91 12.81
CA ILE A 16 26.57 -5.74 12.42
C ILE A 16 25.84 -4.47 12.85
N THR A 17 26.54 -3.53 13.49
CA THR A 17 25.98 -2.24 13.87
C THR A 17 25.86 -1.32 12.65
N ARG A 18 24.94 -0.32 12.71
CA ARG A 18 24.86 0.73 11.68
C ARG A 18 26.15 1.54 11.55
N GLU A 19 26.84 1.73 12.66
CA GLU A 19 28.14 2.41 12.68
C GLU A 19 29.19 1.64 11.86
N ALA A 20 29.33 0.31 12.10
CA ALA A 20 30.22 -0.54 11.35
C ALA A 20 29.87 -0.60 9.84
N ALA A 21 28.59 -0.70 9.52
CA ALA A 21 28.12 -0.64 8.15
C ALA A 21 28.43 0.71 7.49
N GLY A 22 28.23 1.82 8.23
CA GLY A 22 28.57 3.16 7.77
C GLY A 22 30.07 3.31 7.47
N TYR A 23 30.90 2.80 8.37
CA TYR A 23 32.36 2.84 8.20
C TYR A 23 32.80 2.14 6.91
N SER A 24 32.22 0.97 6.58
CA SER A 24 32.58 0.20 5.38
C SER A 24 32.38 0.95 4.07
N ILE A 25 31.32 1.78 4.01
CA ILE A 25 31.00 2.60 2.82
C ILE A 25 31.41 4.07 2.96
N ARG A 26 32.27 4.40 3.94
CA ARG A 26 32.72 5.76 4.25
C ARG A 26 31.57 6.74 4.48
N ALA A 27 30.56 6.29 5.22
CA ALA A 27 29.35 7.04 5.53
C ALA A 27 29.07 7.07 7.04
N SER A 28 28.18 7.97 7.47
CA SER A 28 27.72 8.04 8.85
C SER A 28 26.66 6.97 9.15
N GLU A 29 26.51 6.60 10.42
CA GLU A 29 25.41 5.78 10.91
C GLU A 29 24.03 6.33 10.47
N SER A 30 23.86 7.66 10.50
CA SER A 30 22.65 8.34 10.04
C SER A 30 22.36 8.12 8.55
N LYS A 31 23.40 7.94 7.70
CA LYS A 31 23.20 7.60 6.29
C LYS A 31 22.69 6.17 6.16
N ILE A 32 23.28 5.20 6.89
CA ILE A 32 22.81 3.82 6.92
C ILE A 32 21.35 3.76 7.39
N SER A 33 21.01 4.44 8.49
CA SER A 33 19.62 4.51 8.97
C SER A 33 18.66 5.02 7.90
N ARG A 34 19.02 6.09 7.17
CA ARG A 34 18.19 6.63 6.08
C ARG A 34 18.12 5.69 4.86
N MET A 35 19.21 4.96 4.56
CA MET A 35 19.19 3.94 3.50
C MET A 35 18.26 2.79 3.88
N GLU A 36 18.36 2.27 5.10
CA GLU A 36 17.50 1.20 5.62
C GLU A 36 16.01 1.60 5.63
N LEU A 37 15.72 2.88 5.79
CA LEU A 37 14.36 3.44 5.72
C LEU A 37 13.94 3.84 4.29
N GLY A 38 14.78 3.64 3.29
CA GLY A 38 14.50 4.04 1.91
C GLY A 38 14.35 5.54 1.69
N ARG A 39 14.95 6.36 2.58
CA ARG A 39 14.86 7.83 2.57
C ARG A 39 15.98 8.53 1.80
N VAL A 40 16.89 7.77 1.20
CA VAL A 40 17.98 8.26 0.36
C VAL A 40 18.20 7.31 -0.81
N SER A 41 18.76 7.82 -1.91
CA SER A 41 19.14 7.00 -3.07
C SER A 41 20.23 5.99 -2.73
N PHE A 42 20.25 4.88 -3.46
CA PHE A 42 21.19 3.80 -3.32
C PHE A 42 22.28 3.90 -4.40
N LYS A 43 23.50 4.25 -4.01
CA LYS A 43 24.64 4.11 -4.94
C LYS A 43 24.95 2.63 -5.09
N THR A 44 25.01 2.13 -6.30
CA THR A 44 25.29 0.71 -6.61
C THR A 44 26.53 0.21 -5.84
N ARG A 45 27.62 0.97 -5.87
CA ARG A 45 28.85 0.66 -5.14
C ARG A 45 28.62 0.52 -3.64
N ASP A 46 27.88 1.47 -3.01
CA ASP A 46 27.61 1.39 -1.56
C ASP A 46 26.85 0.10 -1.23
N VAL A 47 25.90 -0.31 -2.09
CA VAL A 47 25.14 -1.57 -1.92
C VAL A 47 26.07 -2.78 -2.07
N GLU A 48 26.90 -2.84 -3.10
CA GLU A 48 27.86 -3.93 -3.32
C GLU A 48 28.83 -4.08 -2.14
N ASP A 49 29.35 -2.96 -1.59
CA ASP A 49 30.24 -2.95 -0.43
C ASP A 49 29.51 -3.47 0.83
N LEU A 50 28.23 -3.07 1.05
CA LEU A 50 27.42 -3.56 2.15
C LEU A 50 27.10 -5.05 2.02
N LEU A 51 26.76 -5.55 0.84
CA LEU A 51 26.50 -6.97 0.60
C LEU A 51 27.75 -7.81 0.88
N THR A 52 28.93 -7.30 0.54
CA THR A 52 30.22 -7.93 0.86
C THR A 52 30.43 -7.98 2.37
N LEU A 53 30.20 -6.88 3.08
CA LEU A 53 30.29 -6.81 4.54
C LEU A 53 29.33 -7.78 5.23
N TYR A 54 28.09 -7.89 4.70
CA TYR A 54 27.05 -8.78 5.23
C TYR A 54 27.26 -10.25 4.86
N GLY A 55 28.32 -10.55 4.08
CA GLY A 55 28.72 -11.91 3.72
C GLY A 55 27.77 -12.59 2.73
N ILE A 56 27.14 -11.80 1.87
CA ILE A 56 26.32 -12.32 0.76
C ILE A 56 27.28 -12.68 -0.38
N THR A 57 27.46 -13.98 -0.62
CA THR A 57 28.40 -14.53 -1.61
C THR A 57 27.70 -15.09 -2.85
N ASP A 58 26.42 -15.37 -2.77
CA ASP A 58 25.64 -15.85 -3.92
C ASP A 58 25.51 -14.74 -4.97
N GLU A 59 25.98 -15.02 -6.18
CA GLU A 59 26.02 -14.03 -7.26
C GLU A 59 24.62 -13.65 -7.75
N GLN A 60 23.67 -14.58 -7.69
CA GLN A 60 22.28 -14.33 -8.14
C GLN A 60 21.55 -13.43 -7.15
N GLU A 61 21.71 -13.69 -5.84
CA GLU A 61 21.17 -12.83 -4.77
C GLU A 61 21.78 -11.42 -4.85
N ARG A 62 23.10 -11.32 -5.04
CA ARG A 62 23.78 -10.02 -5.19
C ARG A 62 23.27 -9.25 -6.40
N ALA A 63 23.16 -9.91 -7.56
CA ALA A 63 22.68 -9.29 -8.79
C ALA A 63 21.25 -8.77 -8.64
N SER A 64 20.36 -9.53 -7.99
CA SER A 64 18.99 -9.14 -7.69
C SER A 64 18.93 -7.87 -6.83
N LEU A 65 19.69 -7.82 -5.72
CA LEU A 65 19.73 -6.66 -4.82
C LEU A 65 20.36 -5.42 -5.47
N VAL A 66 21.35 -5.61 -6.34
CA VAL A 66 21.94 -4.51 -7.14
C VAL A 66 20.96 -4.01 -8.20
N SER A 67 20.19 -4.89 -8.84
CA SER A 67 19.11 -4.48 -9.77
C SER A 67 18.06 -3.65 -9.05
N LEU A 68 17.61 -4.13 -7.90
CA LEU A 68 16.66 -3.42 -7.05
C LEU A 68 17.19 -2.02 -6.63
N ALA A 69 18.52 -1.88 -6.41
CA ALA A 69 19.13 -0.59 -6.14
C ALA A 69 19.06 0.38 -7.33
N LYS A 70 19.23 -0.12 -8.55
CA LYS A 70 19.11 0.69 -9.77
C LYS A 70 17.67 1.12 -9.99
N GLU A 71 16.73 0.23 -9.85
CA GLU A 71 15.29 0.49 -9.98
C GLU A 71 14.79 1.49 -8.93
N ALA A 72 15.22 1.34 -7.67
CA ALA A 72 14.87 2.25 -6.59
C ALA A 72 15.36 3.70 -6.80
N ASN A 73 16.35 3.92 -7.69
CA ASN A 73 16.85 5.25 -8.05
C ASN A 73 16.13 5.87 -9.26
N VAL A 74 15.32 5.10 -9.98
CA VAL A 74 14.53 5.65 -11.09
C VAL A 74 13.34 6.39 -10.50
N ALA A 75 13.18 7.65 -10.93
CA ALA A 75 12.02 8.45 -10.53
C ALA A 75 10.74 7.79 -11.11
N GLY A 76 9.87 7.31 -10.24
CA GLY A 76 8.58 6.77 -10.67
C GLY A 76 7.68 7.88 -11.24
N TRP A 77 6.70 7.49 -12.06
CA TRP A 77 5.76 8.42 -12.69
C TRP A 77 5.04 9.34 -11.69
N TRP A 78 4.85 8.90 -10.44
CA TRP A 78 4.21 9.67 -9.36
C TRP A 78 5.02 10.88 -8.89
N HIS A 79 6.29 10.99 -9.25
CA HIS A 79 7.10 12.17 -8.94
C HIS A 79 6.55 13.45 -9.57
N SER A 80 5.84 13.35 -10.70
CA SER A 80 5.13 14.47 -11.32
C SER A 80 4.01 15.06 -10.45
N TYR A 81 3.60 14.37 -9.38
CA TYR A 81 2.57 14.76 -8.42
C TYR A 81 3.13 15.12 -7.03
N SER A 82 4.45 15.20 -6.88
CA SER A 82 5.11 15.40 -5.57
C SER A 82 4.71 16.67 -4.84
N ASP A 83 4.27 17.70 -5.57
CA ASP A 83 3.79 18.99 -5.06
C ASP A 83 2.43 18.90 -4.35
N VAL A 84 1.60 17.92 -4.70
CA VAL A 84 0.26 17.72 -4.13
C VAL A 84 0.17 16.53 -3.16
N LEU A 85 1.27 15.81 -2.95
CA LEU A 85 1.30 14.61 -2.09
C LEU A 85 1.93 14.90 -0.72
N PRO A 86 1.42 14.25 0.35
CA PRO A 86 2.15 14.23 1.60
C PRO A 86 3.48 13.49 1.42
N SER A 87 4.50 13.89 2.18
CA SER A 87 5.89 13.39 2.01
C SER A 87 6.06 11.87 2.16
N TRP A 88 5.14 11.19 2.82
CA TRP A 88 5.17 9.73 2.99
C TRP A 88 4.51 8.96 1.84
N PHE A 89 3.57 9.56 1.11
CA PHE A 89 2.75 8.87 0.13
C PHE A 89 3.49 8.39 -1.13
N PRO A 90 4.52 9.08 -1.65
CA PRO A 90 5.34 8.56 -2.77
C PRO A 90 5.92 7.17 -2.52
N THR A 91 6.31 6.87 -1.28
CA THR A 91 6.79 5.54 -0.90
C THR A 91 5.69 4.49 -1.04
N TYR A 92 4.47 4.80 -0.59
CA TYR A 92 3.32 3.92 -0.74
C TYR A 92 3.01 3.61 -2.21
N VAL A 93 2.97 4.64 -3.07
CA VAL A 93 2.70 4.46 -4.52
C VAL A 93 3.75 3.56 -5.17
N GLY A 94 5.01 3.72 -4.79
CA GLY A 94 6.10 2.85 -5.29
C GLY A 94 5.96 1.40 -4.84
N LEU A 95 5.58 1.17 -3.58
CA LEU A 95 5.34 -0.17 -3.05
C LEU A 95 4.09 -0.81 -3.66
N GLU A 96 3.01 -0.05 -3.80
CA GLU A 96 1.76 -0.49 -4.43
C GLU A 96 2.00 -0.96 -5.87
N GLY A 97 2.79 -0.20 -6.64
CA GLY A 97 3.14 -0.54 -8.02
C GLY A 97 4.09 -1.73 -8.17
N ALA A 98 4.81 -2.11 -7.11
CA ALA A 98 5.71 -3.27 -7.10
C ALA A 98 5.05 -4.54 -6.51
N ALA A 99 3.88 -4.40 -5.87
CA ALA A 99 3.21 -5.50 -5.20
C ALA A 99 2.58 -6.48 -6.20
N SER A 100 2.69 -7.78 -5.92
CA SER A 100 1.96 -8.84 -6.63
C SER A 100 0.61 -9.16 -5.98
N LEU A 101 0.48 -8.88 -4.68
CA LEU A 101 -0.76 -9.05 -3.94
C LEU A 101 -0.94 -7.86 -2.98
N LEU A 102 -2.09 -7.22 -3.08
CA LEU A 102 -2.55 -6.20 -2.13
C LEU A 102 -3.69 -6.79 -1.29
N ARG A 103 -3.64 -6.57 0.02
CA ARG A 103 -4.69 -6.99 0.96
C ARG A 103 -5.03 -5.81 1.85
N ALA A 104 -6.26 -5.33 1.80
CA ALA A 104 -6.65 -4.12 2.51
C ALA A 104 -7.92 -4.32 3.35
N TYR A 105 -7.99 -3.62 4.48
CA TYR A 105 -9.20 -3.36 5.24
C TYR A 105 -9.45 -1.86 5.31
N GLU A 106 -10.67 -1.42 4.97
CA GLU A 106 -11.05 -0.02 4.89
C GLU A 106 -12.35 0.26 5.66
N VAL A 107 -12.34 1.34 6.45
CA VAL A 107 -13.43 1.70 7.38
C VAL A 107 -14.10 3.03 7.01
N GLN A 108 -13.30 4.04 6.60
CA GLN A 108 -13.82 5.40 6.46
C GLN A 108 -14.38 5.68 5.07
N PHE A 109 -13.76 5.14 4.03
CA PHE A 109 -14.12 5.32 2.62
C PHE A 109 -13.58 4.14 1.79
N VAL A 110 -14.08 4.01 0.58
CA VAL A 110 -13.65 2.97 -0.37
C VAL A 110 -12.17 3.13 -0.70
N HIS A 111 -11.41 2.03 -0.74
CA HIS A 111 -9.99 2.04 -1.10
C HIS A 111 -9.71 2.78 -2.41
N GLY A 112 -8.61 3.52 -2.49
CA GLY A 112 -8.29 4.41 -3.61
C GLY A 112 -8.28 3.74 -4.98
N LEU A 113 -7.90 2.46 -5.06
CA LEU A 113 -7.89 1.68 -6.29
C LEU A 113 -9.29 1.29 -6.82
N LEU A 114 -10.34 1.47 -6.01
CA LEU A 114 -11.72 1.09 -6.34
C LEU A 114 -12.67 2.30 -6.40
N GLN A 115 -12.15 3.52 -6.39
CA GLN A 115 -13.00 4.72 -6.41
C GLN A 115 -13.36 5.13 -7.83
N THR A 116 -14.61 5.55 -8.06
CA THR A 116 -14.93 6.33 -9.26
C THR A 116 -14.30 7.71 -9.20
N GLU A 117 -14.17 8.39 -10.32
CA GLU A 117 -13.58 9.74 -10.38
C GLU A 117 -14.35 10.74 -9.51
N GLU A 118 -15.69 10.70 -9.58
CA GLU A 118 -16.59 11.60 -8.82
C GLU A 118 -16.46 11.34 -7.30
N TYR A 119 -16.43 10.07 -6.90
CA TYR A 119 -16.23 9.69 -5.51
C TYR A 119 -14.85 10.10 -5.02
N ALA A 120 -13.81 9.85 -5.80
CA ALA A 120 -12.43 10.26 -5.49
C ALA A 120 -12.34 11.78 -5.28
N ARG A 121 -12.98 12.55 -6.17
CA ARG A 121 -13.06 14.03 -6.07
C ARG A 121 -13.75 14.46 -4.78
N ALA A 122 -14.86 13.82 -4.43
CA ALA A 122 -15.60 14.11 -3.19
C ALA A 122 -14.76 13.79 -1.93
N VAL A 123 -14.06 12.67 -1.92
CA VAL A 123 -13.14 12.28 -0.81
C VAL A 123 -12.02 13.29 -0.68
N VAL A 124 -11.33 13.63 -1.78
CA VAL A 124 -10.20 14.59 -1.78
C VAL A 124 -10.66 15.96 -1.29
N ARG A 125 -11.77 16.49 -1.81
CA ARG A 125 -12.33 17.80 -1.37
C ARG A 125 -12.69 17.79 0.11
N ARG A 126 -13.21 16.69 0.63
CA ARG A 126 -13.56 16.59 2.05
C ARG A 126 -12.34 16.61 2.96
N GLY A 127 -11.26 15.94 2.55
CA GLY A 127 -9.99 15.91 3.29
C GLY A 127 -9.18 17.20 3.18
N MET A 128 -9.39 18.00 2.11
CA MET A 128 -8.57 19.17 1.78
C MET A 128 -9.45 20.39 1.51
N LYS A 129 -10.13 20.88 2.52
CA LYS A 129 -11.10 21.99 2.39
C LYS A 129 -10.52 23.30 1.85
N SER A 130 -9.22 23.54 2.04
CA SER A 130 -8.51 24.76 1.61
C SER A 130 -7.68 24.57 0.33
N ALA A 131 -7.68 23.37 -0.28
CA ALA A 131 -6.96 23.13 -1.52
C ALA A 131 -7.61 23.84 -2.72
N SER A 132 -6.80 24.26 -3.67
CA SER A 132 -7.30 24.76 -4.95
C SER A 132 -7.99 23.67 -5.76
N ASP A 133 -8.86 24.05 -6.70
CA ASP A 133 -9.48 23.06 -7.60
C ASP A 133 -8.42 22.33 -8.42
N ALA A 134 -7.35 23.00 -8.83
CA ALA A 134 -6.24 22.39 -9.55
C ALA A 134 -5.54 21.30 -8.72
N ASP A 135 -5.30 21.53 -7.43
CA ASP A 135 -4.68 20.54 -6.54
C ASP A 135 -5.60 19.33 -6.32
N VAL A 136 -6.91 19.57 -6.20
CA VAL A 136 -7.91 18.51 -6.10
C VAL A 136 -7.88 17.64 -7.34
N GLU A 137 -7.96 18.23 -8.54
CA GLU A 137 -7.96 17.49 -9.81
C GLU A 137 -6.64 16.73 -10.02
N ARG A 138 -5.51 17.29 -9.64
CA ARG A 138 -4.21 16.57 -9.70
C ARG A 138 -4.18 15.35 -8.77
N ARG A 139 -4.74 15.43 -7.58
CA ARG A 139 -4.86 14.27 -6.67
C ARG A 139 -5.84 13.21 -7.19
N VAL A 140 -6.92 13.64 -7.81
CA VAL A 140 -7.85 12.73 -8.49
C VAL A 140 -7.15 12.03 -9.65
N ALA A 141 -6.44 12.78 -10.50
CA ALA A 141 -5.68 12.22 -11.62
C ALA A 141 -4.65 11.18 -11.16
N LEU A 142 -3.87 11.45 -10.11
CA LEU A 142 -2.97 10.47 -9.51
C LEU A 142 -3.70 9.21 -9.08
N ARG A 143 -4.88 9.35 -8.47
CA ARG A 143 -5.68 8.20 -7.98
C ARG A 143 -6.15 7.33 -9.12
N LEU A 144 -6.62 7.95 -10.22
CA LEU A 144 -7.03 7.24 -11.43
C LEU A 144 -5.83 6.58 -12.15
N GLU A 145 -4.66 7.24 -12.13
CA GLU A 145 -3.44 6.66 -12.70
C GLU A 145 -3.03 5.39 -11.97
N ARG A 146 -3.10 5.37 -10.62
CA ARG A 146 -2.83 4.18 -9.80
C ARG A 146 -3.78 3.02 -10.14
N GLN A 147 -5.05 3.31 -10.44
CA GLN A 147 -6.04 2.28 -10.74
C GLN A 147 -5.72 1.47 -12.01
N LYS A 148 -4.90 2.03 -12.91
CA LYS A 148 -4.45 1.32 -14.11
C LYS A 148 -3.67 0.04 -13.79
N TYR A 149 -3.05 -0.06 -12.60
CA TYR A 149 -2.39 -1.28 -12.16
C TYR A 149 -3.33 -2.48 -12.07
N LEU A 150 -4.58 -2.28 -11.65
CA LEU A 150 -5.57 -3.36 -11.56
C LEU A 150 -6.11 -3.83 -12.91
N ALA A 151 -5.84 -3.09 -13.97
CA ALA A 151 -6.29 -3.39 -15.35
C ALA A 151 -5.13 -3.81 -16.26
N ALA A 152 -3.89 -3.83 -15.78
CA ALA A 152 -2.71 -4.22 -16.55
C ALA A 152 -2.70 -5.74 -16.84
N GLU A 153 -1.92 -6.16 -17.83
CA GLU A 153 -1.74 -7.58 -18.17
C GLU A 153 -1.16 -8.40 -17.00
N ASN A 154 -0.23 -7.79 -16.24
CA ASN A 154 0.34 -8.34 -15.02
C ASN A 154 -0.27 -7.68 -13.78
N ALA A 155 -1.59 -7.53 -13.76
CA ALA A 155 -2.28 -6.90 -12.64
C ALA A 155 -2.03 -7.67 -11.34
N PRO A 156 -1.79 -6.98 -10.20
CA PRO A 156 -1.72 -7.64 -8.91
C PRO A 156 -3.06 -8.24 -8.53
N GLU A 157 -3.05 -9.27 -7.68
CA GLU A 157 -4.23 -9.66 -6.94
C GLU A 157 -4.59 -8.58 -5.91
N PHE A 158 -5.86 -8.30 -5.78
CA PHE A 158 -6.35 -7.33 -4.80
C PHE A 158 -7.49 -7.92 -3.95
N HIS A 159 -7.21 -8.21 -2.70
CA HIS A 159 -8.18 -8.67 -1.73
C HIS A 159 -8.55 -7.51 -0.79
N VAL A 160 -9.77 -7.05 -0.86
CA VAL A 160 -10.25 -5.92 -0.07
C VAL A 160 -11.44 -6.30 0.79
N VAL A 161 -11.39 -5.92 2.04
CA VAL A 161 -12.51 -5.98 2.98
C VAL A 161 -12.94 -4.55 3.27
N LEU A 162 -14.20 -4.23 2.99
CA LEU A 162 -14.80 -2.92 3.23
C LEU A 162 -15.76 -3.02 4.41
N ASP A 163 -15.58 -2.18 5.41
CA ASP A 163 -16.61 -2.00 6.44
C ASP A 163 -17.86 -1.35 5.83
N GLU A 164 -19.04 -1.79 6.23
CA GLU A 164 -20.31 -1.24 5.76
C GLU A 164 -20.40 0.28 6.01
N ALA A 165 -19.69 0.81 7.02
CA ALA A 165 -19.61 2.25 7.28
C ALA A 165 -19.00 3.02 6.09
N ALA A 166 -18.02 2.47 5.38
CA ALA A 166 -17.43 3.09 4.19
C ALA A 166 -18.42 3.20 3.04
N LEU A 167 -19.39 2.28 2.97
CA LEU A 167 -20.40 2.21 1.92
C LEU A 167 -21.63 3.09 2.22
N ARG A 168 -21.91 3.36 3.50
CA ARG A 168 -23.06 4.15 3.94
C ARG A 168 -22.73 5.61 4.23
N ARG A 169 -21.45 5.94 4.52
CA ARG A 169 -21.04 7.33 4.75
C ARG A 169 -21.02 8.09 3.43
N PRO A 170 -21.85 9.13 3.24
CA PRO A 170 -21.94 9.81 1.97
C PRO A 170 -20.69 10.66 1.68
N TYR A 171 -20.08 10.42 0.53
CA TYR A 171 -19.12 11.28 -0.12
C TYR A 171 -19.73 11.76 -1.46
N GLY A 172 -19.87 13.08 -1.62
CA GLY A 172 -20.64 13.65 -2.72
C GLY A 172 -22.14 13.57 -2.48
N ASP A 173 -22.90 13.59 -3.56
CA ASP A 173 -24.35 13.43 -3.56
C ASP A 173 -24.76 11.95 -3.74
N ARG A 174 -26.06 11.73 -3.82
CA ARG A 174 -26.63 10.40 -4.01
C ARG A 174 -26.20 9.74 -5.33
N ALA A 175 -26.05 10.53 -6.39
CA ALA A 175 -25.65 10.00 -7.70
C ALA A 175 -24.20 9.48 -7.64
N VAL A 176 -23.30 10.22 -6.97
CA VAL A 176 -21.91 9.80 -6.72
C VAL A 176 -21.86 8.49 -5.92
N MET A 177 -22.64 8.38 -4.85
CA MET A 177 -22.69 7.15 -4.03
C MET A 177 -23.21 5.95 -4.82
N ARG A 178 -24.30 6.14 -5.60
CA ARG A 178 -24.85 5.09 -6.45
C ARG A 178 -23.85 4.64 -7.52
N GLY A 179 -23.18 5.59 -8.18
CA GLY A 179 -22.12 5.29 -9.15
C GLY A 179 -20.98 4.49 -8.52
N GLN A 180 -20.56 4.86 -7.31
CA GLN A 180 -19.53 4.15 -6.56
C GLN A 180 -19.95 2.72 -6.19
N LEU A 181 -21.16 2.52 -5.70
CA LEU A 181 -21.67 1.18 -5.36
C LEU A 181 -21.78 0.29 -6.60
N GLN A 182 -22.29 0.83 -7.72
CA GLN A 182 -22.33 0.09 -8.99
C GLN A 182 -20.92 -0.30 -9.44
N HIS A 183 -19.97 0.64 -9.39
CA HIS A 183 -18.57 0.36 -9.73
C HIS A 183 -17.94 -0.74 -8.87
N LEU A 184 -18.26 -0.81 -7.57
CA LEU A 184 -17.80 -1.89 -6.70
C LEU A 184 -18.35 -3.25 -7.11
N ILE A 185 -19.63 -3.30 -7.52
CA ILE A 185 -20.23 -4.52 -8.06
C ILE A 185 -19.48 -4.95 -9.32
N ASP A 186 -19.29 -4.04 -10.27
CA ASP A 186 -18.65 -4.33 -11.56
C ASP A 186 -17.19 -4.79 -11.39
N VAL A 187 -16.43 -4.11 -10.54
CA VAL A 187 -15.01 -4.45 -10.31
C VAL A 187 -14.85 -5.75 -9.51
N SER A 188 -15.81 -6.11 -8.66
CA SER A 188 -15.80 -7.37 -7.90
C SER A 188 -15.98 -8.62 -8.80
N GLU A 189 -16.32 -8.44 -10.06
CA GLU A 189 -16.40 -9.52 -11.06
C GLU A 189 -15.05 -9.79 -11.76
N ARG A 190 -14.05 -8.93 -11.54
CA ARG A 190 -12.71 -9.14 -12.11
C ARG A 190 -12.01 -10.31 -11.41
N PRO A 191 -11.29 -11.16 -12.15
CA PRO A 191 -10.67 -12.37 -11.58
C PRO A 191 -9.57 -12.06 -10.56
N ASN A 192 -8.93 -10.89 -10.65
CA ASN A 192 -7.88 -10.44 -9.74
C ASN A 192 -8.39 -9.58 -8.57
N VAL A 193 -9.71 -9.40 -8.41
CA VAL A 193 -10.29 -8.62 -7.31
C VAL A 193 -11.19 -9.49 -6.45
N ARG A 194 -10.86 -9.62 -5.19
CA ARG A 194 -11.70 -10.25 -4.18
C ARG A 194 -12.22 -9.20 -3.21
N LEU A 195 -13.52 -8.89 -3.28
CA LEU A 195 -14.17 -7.90 -2.44
C LEU A 195 -15.10 -8.59 -1.43
N GLN A 196 -14.95 -8.24 -0.15
CA GLN A 196 -15.85 -8.66 0.92
C GLN A 196 -16.31 -7.43 1.72
N VAL A 197 -17.45 -7.54 2.36
CA VAL A 197 -18.02 -6.46 3.19
C VAL A 197 -18.25 -6.96 4.60
N VAL A 198 -17.80 -6.19 5.59
CA VAL A 198 -18.13 -6.40 7.00
C VAL A 198 -19.45 -5.69 7.27
N PRO A 199 -20.57 -6.41 7.43
CA PRO A 199 -21.85 -5.79 7.70
C PRO A 199 -21.96 -5.35 9.16
N PHE A 200 -22.71 -4.29 9.45
CA PHE A 200 -22.94 -3.86 10.82
C PHE A 200 -23.56 -4.94 11.72
N SER A 201 -24.30 -5.88 11.14
CA SER A 201 -24.86 -7.01 11.88
C SER A 201 -23.84 -7.99 12.45
N MET A 202 -22.58 -7.97 11.94
CA MET A 202 -21.50 -8.81 12.44
C MET A 202 -21.03 -8.38 13.85
N GLY A 203 -21.18 -7.09 14.21
CA GLY A 203 -20.73 -6.56 15.48
C GLY A 203 -19.22 -6.36 15.55
N GLY A 204 -18.60 -6.65 16.70
CA GLY A 204 -17.14 -6.51 16.91
C GLY A 204 -16.35 -7.54 16.09
N HIS A 205 -15.18 -7.13 15.57
CA HIS A 205 -14.36 -7.95 14.67
C HIS A 205 -12.87 -7.60 14.81
N SER A 206 -11.99 -8.42 14.23
CA SER A 206 -10.52 -8.27 14.33
C SER A 206 -9.94 -7.03 13.65
N GLY A 207 -10.72 -6.28 12.85
CA GLY A 207 -10.33 -5.01 12.22
C GLY A 207 -10.52 -3.77 13.10
N GLU A 208 -10.75 -3.89 14.41
CA GLU A 208 -11.04 -2.78 15.34
C GLU A 208 -9.95 -1.70 15.40
N SER A 209 -8.70 -2.04 15.08
CA SER A 209 -7.57 -1.11 15.10
C SER A 209 -7.59 -0.07 13.95
N GLY A 210 -8.53 -0.18 13.01
CA GLY A 210 -8.69 0.73 11.87
C GLY A 210 -8.14 0.18 10.56
N ALA A 211 -8.13 1.04 9.53
CA ALA A 211 -7.74 0.68 8.17
C ALA A 211 -6.24 0.36 8.05
N PHE A 212 -5.92 -0.62 7.22
CA PHE A 212 -4.53 -0.99 6.88
C PHE A 212 -4.45 -1.66 5.50
N THR A 213 -3.26 -1.63 4.91
CA THR A 213 -2.96 -2.37 3.68
C THR A 213 -1.71 -3.23 3.87
N ILE A 214 -1.76 -4.49 3.48
CA ILE A 214 -0.61 -5.40 3.43
C ILE A 214 -0.20 -5.53 1.96
N LEU A 215 1.08 -5.26 1.69
CA LEU A 215 1.69 -5.29 0.36
C LEU A 215 2.65 -6.47 0.32
N SER A 216 2.40 -7.45 -0.55
CA SER A 216 3.27 -8.60 -0.79
C SER A 216 3.91 -8.51 -2.17
N PHE A 217 5.15 -8.97 -2.28
CA PHE A 217 5.97 -8.79 -3.47
C PHE A 217 6.25 -10.14 -4.15
N PRO A 218 6.56 -10.14 -5.47
CA PRO A 218 6.82 -11.40 -6.19
C PRO A 218 8.10 -12.10 -5.71
N GLU A 219 9.08 -11.36 -5.23
CA GLU A 219 10.34 -11.91 -4.74
C GLU A 219 10.15 -12.49 -3.33
N SER A 220 10.37 -13.79 -3.18
CA SER A 220 10.21 -14.53 -1.92
C SER A 220 11.09 -14.00 -0.77
N ASP A 221 12.20 -13.35 -1.12
CA ASP A 221 13.15 -12.78 -0.17
C ASP A 221 12.71 -11.39 0.37
N LEU A 222 11.73 -10.76 -0.26
CA LEU A 222 11.17 -9.50 0.21
C LEU A 222 10.10 -9.76 1.28
N SER A 223 10.25 -9.10 2.43
CA SER A 223 9.22 -9.13 3.46
C SER A 223 8.00 -8.34 3.04
N ASP A 224 6.82 -8.82 3.38
CA ASP A 224 5.59 -8.05 3.27
C ASP A 224 5.70 -6.74 4.06
N VAL A 225 4.98 -5.73 3.61
CA VAL A 225 4.92 -4.41 4.26
C VAL A 225 3.49 -4.08 4.62
N VAL A 226 3.25 -3.75 5.90
CA VAL A 226 1.98 -3.19 6.34
C VAL A 226 2.04 -1.67 6.29
N TYR A 227 1.09 -1.06 5.61
CA TYR A 227 0.91 0.38 5.53
C TYR A 227 -0.27 0.82 6.37
N LEU A 228 -0.04 1.80 7.24
CA LEU A 228 -1.05 2.45 8.08
C LEU A 228 -0.99 3.95 7.82
N GLU A 229 -2.06 4.54 7.32
CA GLU A 229 -2.14 5.99 7.10
C GLU A 229 -2.85 6.68 8.27
N GLN A 230 -2.24 7.76 8.74
CA GLN A 230 -2.77 8.62 9.77
C GLN A 230 -2.93 10.05 9.23
N LEU A 231 -3.56 10.94 10.00
CA LEU A 231 -3.86 12.31 9.59
C LEU A 231 -2.61 13.10 9.16
N THR A 232 -1.47 12.88 9.80
CA THR A 232 -0.23 13.67 9.61
C THR A 232 1.00 12.83 9.32
N SER A 233 0.86 11.50 9.20
CA SER A 233 1.98 10.56 9.02
C SER A 233 1.50 9.23 8.46
N ALA A 234 2.45 8.36 8.13
CA ALA A 234 2.17 6.95 7.86
C ALA A 234 3.22 6.06 8.53
N LEU A 235 2.82 4.83 8.86
CA LEU A 235 3.70 3.77 9.31
C LEU A 235 3.86 2.74 8.19
N TYR A 236 5.08 2.24 8.09
CA TYR A 236 5.46 1.13 7.22
C TYR A 236 6.11 0.08 8.12
N LEU A 237 5.40 -1.01 8.37
CA LEU A 237 5.84 -2.08 9.24
C LEU A 237 6.31 -3.25 8.36
N ASP A 238 7.57 -3.65 8.52
CA ASP A 238 8.23 -4.70 7.74
C ASP A 238 8.85 -5.79 8.62
N LYS A 239 8.66 -5.71 9.94
CA LYS A 239 9.10 -6.74 10.85
C LYS A 239 8.14 -7.93 10.79
N PRO A 240 8.65 -9.17 10.68
CA PRO A 240 7.82 -10.35 10.55
C PRO A 240 6.77 -10.51 11.65
N GLU A 241 7.11 -10.16 12.88
CA GLU A 241 6.18 -10.23 14.02
C GLU A 241 5.02 -9.23 13.91
N ASP A 242 5.28 -8.02 13.40
CA ASP A 242 4.25 -7.00 13.18
C ASP A 242 3.35 -7.43 12.00
N VAL A 243 3.95 -7.81 10.87
CA VAL A 243 3.24 -8.26 9.67
C VAL A 243 2.31 -9.44 9.99
N ALA A 244 2.80 -10.43 10.74
CA ALA A 244 2.02 -11.61 11.13
C ALA A 244 0.77 -11.25 11.93
N GLN A 245 0.79 -10.20 12.76
CA GLN A 245 -0.40 -9.76 13.50
C GLN A 245 -1.48 -9.20 12.57
N TYR A 246 -1.10 -8.36 11.60
CA TYR A 246 -2.05 -7.82 10.62
C TYR A 246 -2.57 -8.89 9.65
N GLU A 247 -1.72 -9.82 9.23
CA GLU A 247 -2.17 -10.98 8.45
C GLU A 247 -3.20 -11.84 9.18
N LYS A 248 -2.93 -12.11 10.47
CA LYS A 248 -3.85 -12.88 11.31
C LYS A 248 -5.19 -12.15 11.42
N ALA A 249 -5.17 -10.85 11.77
CA ALA A 249 -6.39 -10.05 11.89
C ALA A 249 -7.20 -10.02 10.59
N LEU A 250 -6.52 -9.86 9.44
CA LEU A 250 -7.19 -9.86 8.14
C LEU A 250 -7.77 -11.23 7.77
N LYS A 251 -7.06 -12.31 8.04
CA LYS A 251 -7.54 -13.69 7.81
C LYS A 251 -8.78 -14.01 8.64
N GLU A 252 -8.78 -13.64 9.91
CA GLU A 252 -9.95 -13.76 10.79
C GLU A 252 -11.12 -12.95 10.24
N LEU A 253 -10.89 -11.68 9.88
CA LEU A 253 -11.91 -10.82 9.31
C LEU A 253 -12.50 -11.38 8.01
N GLN A 254 -11.66 -11.89 7.10
CA GLN A 254 -12.10 -12.52 5.85
C GLN A 254 -12.86 -13.84 6.06
N HIS A 255 -12.56 -14.55 7.15
CA HIS A 255 -13.25 -15.77 7.51
C HIS A 255 -14.64 -15.49 8.08
N ASP A 256 -14.74 -14.49 8.93
CA ASP A 256 -15.95 -14.17 9.71
C ASP A 256 -16.97 -13.36 8.90
N CYS A 257 -16.53 -12.54 7.93
CA CYS A 257 -17.44 -11.75 7.10
C CYS A 257 -18.02 -12.56 5.92
N PRO A 258 -19.17 -12.11 5.36
CA PRO A 258 -19.76 -12.73 4.17
C PRO A 258 -18.77 -12.92 3.04
N GLY A 259 -18.93 -14.00 2.29
CA GLY A 259 -18.14 -14.29 1.12
C GLY A 259 -18.31 -13.24 -0.01
N PRO A 260 -17.51 -13.31 -1.08
CA PRO A 260 -17.57 -12.32 -2.17
C PRO A 260 -18.96 -12.20 -2.82
N ASP A 261 -19.67 -13.31 -3.03
CA ASP A 261 -21.00 -13.29 -3.67
C ASP A 261 -22.06 -12.67 -2.75
N GLU A 262 -22.08 -13.05 -1.47
CA GLU A 262 -22.98 -12.47 -0.47
C GLU A 262 -22.67 -10.98 -0.25
N SER A 263 -21.40 -10.59 -0.29
CA SER A 263 -20.98 -9.19 -0.21
C SER A 263 -21.47 -8.39 -1.43
N ARG A 264 -21.48 -8.99 -2.61
CA ARG A 264 -22.03 -8.39 -3.83
C ARG A 264 -23.54 -8.21 -3.72
N ASP A 265 -24.25 -9.16 -3.11
CA ASP A 265 -25.70 -9.03 -2.85
C ASP A 265 -26.00 -7.93 -1.84
N LEU A 266 -25.15 -7.76 -0.82
CA LEU A 266 -25.24 -6.62 0.09
C LEU A 266 -25.07 -5.27 -0.65
N LEU A 267 -24.09 -5.16 -1.55
CA LEU A 267 -23.89 -3.97 -2.39
C LEU A 267 -25.13 -3.68 -3.25
N ARG A 268 -25.74 -4.70 -3.87
CA ARG A 268 -26.99 -4.59 -4.64
C ARG A 268 -28.15 -4.11 -3.76
N GLY A 269 -28.23 -4.61 -2.53
CA GLY A 269 -29.21 -4.16 -1.55
C GLY A 269 -29.05 -2.68 -1.20
N LEU A 270 -27.80 -2.20 -1.00
CA LEU A 270 -27.51 -0.79 -0.73
C LEU A 270 -27.90 0.13 -1.89
N LEU A 271 -27.79 -0.32 -3.15
CA LEU A 271 -28.23 0.43 -4.33
C LEU A 271 -29.75 0.67 -4.38
N GLN A 272 -30.55 -0.21 -3.76
CA GLN A 272 -32.00 -0.13 -3.76
C GLN A 272 -32.55 0.77 -2.65
N LEU A 273 -31.70 1.16 -1.69
CA LEU A 273 -32.12 2.07 -0.62
C LEU A 273 -32.46 3.46 -1.18
N PRO A 274 -33.51 4.11 -0.63
CA PRO A 274 -34.04 5.39 -1.11
C PRO A 274 -33.05 6.55 -0.96
#